data_a6b1c2b56c9fefa9761649020dd5e6d8
#
_entry.id   a6b1c2b56c9fefa9761649020dd5e6d8
#
_cell.length_a   1.000
_cell.length_b   1.000
_cell.length_c   1.000
_cell.angle_alpha   90.00
_cell.angle_beta   90.00
_cell.angle_gamma   90.00
#
_symmetry.space_group_name_H-M   'P 1'
#
loop_
_entity.id
_entity.type
_entity.pdbx_description
1 polymer ?
#
loop_
_entity_poly.entity_id
_entity_poly.type
_entity_poly.pdbx_seq_one_letter_code
_entity_poly.pdbx_strand_id
1 'polypeptide(L)'
;MTPFTIVVDCNDPQYAQEICAAFAPFPQAKAVLPDHPAAREAQYACCWFPDPQILARSPQLKLIQAASAGVDHLPASIFASDVPLCRVVDDDFRHGMFEYALWGVLWFQRRFDRALAHQRKRIWKMYPQRAAADYHVGVMGLGEIGGYIASQLAGMEI
;
A
#
# COMPACT_ATOMS: atom_id res chain seq x y z
N MET A 1 -28.49 -3.22 12.16
CA MET A 1 -27.17 -3.78 12.53
C MET A 1 -26.72 -3.09 13.81
N THR A 2 -26.13 -3.81 14.74
CA THR A 2 -25.62 -3.23 16.00
C THR A 2 -24.44 -2.31 15.69
N PRO A 3 -24.40 -1.09 16.23
CA PRO A 3 -23.26 -0.20 16.09
C PRO A 3 -21.96 -0.82 16.62
N PHE A 4 -20.85 -0.53 15.97
CA PHE A 4 -19.53 -1.01 16.39
C PHE A 4 -18.48 0.10 16.27
N THR A 5 -17.41 -0.03 17.03
CA THR A 5 -16.29 0.92 17.03
C THR A 5 -15.07 0.33 16.33
N ILE A 6 -14.44 1.15 15.50
CA ILE A 6 -13.19 0.85 14.81
C ILE A 6 -12.12 1.81 15.34
N VAL A 7 -11.02 1.30 15.88
CA VAL A 7 -9.85 2.13 16.16
C VAL A 7 -8.98 2.20 14.91
N VAL A 8 -8.66 3.42 14.48
CA VAL A 8 -7.75 3.67 13.34
C VAL A 8 -6.41 4.09 13.89
N ASP A 9 -5.45 3.17 13.87
CA ASP A 9 -4.12 3.38 14.44
C ASP A 9 -3.06 3.37 13.33
N CYS A 10 -2.63 4.57 12.95
CA CYS A 10 -1.65 4.82 11.91
C CYS A 10 -0.60 5.81 12.43
N ASN A 11 0.67 5.59 12.04
CA ASN A 11 1.75 6.52 12.41
C ASN A 11 1.70 7.87 11.65
N ASP A 12 0.88 7.97 10.60
CA ASP A 12 0.59 9.22 9.90
C ASP A 12 -0.79 9.75 10.36
N PRO A 13 -0.83 10.88 11.09
CA PRO A 13 -2.08 11.45 11.59
C PRO A 13 -3.06 11.90 10.49
N GLN A 14 -2.55 12.38 9.36
CA GLN A 14 -3.40 12.80 8.25
C GLN A 14 -4.07 11.57 7.62
N TYR A 15 -3.31 10.52 7.34
CA TYR A 15 -3.83 9.28 6.79
C TYR A 15 -4.85 8.62 7.74
N ALA A 16 -4.59 8.63 9.05
CA ALA A 16 -5.55 8.15 10.05
C ALA A 16 -6.88 8.91 9.99
N GLN A 17 -6.85 10.24 9.83
CA GLN A 17 -8.05 11.06 9.70
C GLN A 17 -8.80 10.78 8.40
N GLU A 18 -8.10 10.59 7.29
CA GLU A 18 -8.69 10.23 5.99
C GLU A 18 -9.41 8.87 6.07
N ILE A 19 -8.80 7.87 6.73
CA ILE A 19 -9.45 6.58 6.98
C ILE A 19 -10.68 6.76 7.86
N CYS A 20 -10.61 7.52 8.95
CA CYS A 20 -11.77 7.80 9.78
C CYS A 20 -12.91 8.46 8.99
N ALA A 21 -12.57 9.43 8.13
CA ALA A 21 -13.55 10.11 7.29
C ALA A 21 -14.22 9.18 6.27
N ALA A 22 -13.50 8.19 5.76
CA ALA A 22 -14.05 7.19 4.84
C ALA A 22 -15.18 6.34 5.45
N PHE A 23 -15.26 6.24 6.78
CA PHE A 23 -16.35 5.56 7.48
C PHE A 23 -17.58 6.44 7.70
N ALA A 24 -17.54 7.76 7.44
CA ALA A 24 -18.67 8.66 7.66
C ALA A 24 -19.98 8.25 6.95
N PRO A 25 -19.97 7.66 5.75
CA PRO A 25 -21.19 7.18 5.09
C PRO A 25 -21.84 5.95 5.76
N PHE A 26 -21.19 5.33 6.74
CA PHE A 26 -21.64 4.09 7.38
C PHE A 26 -22.07 4.36 8.84
N PRO A 27 -23.35 4.70 9.11
CA PRO A 27 -23.79 5.15 10.43
C PRO A 27 -23.64 4.10 11.54
N GLN A 28 -23.49 2.82 11.19
CA GLN A 28 -23.24 1.74 12.15
C GLN A 28 -21.75 1.64 12.56
N ALA A 29 -20.82 2.23 11.79
CA ALA A 29 -19.39 2.16 12.03
C ALA A 29 -18.89 3.47 12.66
N LYS A 30 -18.43 3.42 13.90
CA LYS A 30 -17.80 4.56 14.57
C LYS A 30 -16.29 4.42 14.49
N ALA A 31 -15.67 5.09 13.53
CA ALA A 31 -14.20 5.15 13.43
C ALA A 31 -13.65 6.22 14.37
N VAL A 32 -12.62 5.89 15.14
CA VAL A 32 -11.99 6.77 16.14
C VAL A 32 -10.48 6.62 16.13
N LEU A 33 -9.78 7.68 16.54
CA LEU A 33 -8.33 7.64 16.75
C LEU A 33 -7.98 6.97 18.09
N PRO A 34 -6.74 6.50 18.30
CA PRO A 34 -6.34 5.76 19.51
C PRO A 34 -6.53 6.52 20.83
N ASP A 35 -6.48 7.86 20.81
CA ASP A 35 -6.64 8.69 22.00
C ASP A 35 -8.12 8.98 22.35
N HIS A 36 -9.06 8.57 21.50
CA HIS A 36 -10.47 8.73 21.79
C HIS A 36 -10.91 7.71 22.86
N PRO A 37 -11.73 8.11 23.88
CA PRO A 37 -12.15 7.22 24.95
C PRO A 37 -12.78 5.90 24.48
N ALA A 38 -13.54 5.91 23.38
CA ALA A 38 -14.16 4.72 22.81
C ALA A 38 -13.17 3.74 22.14
N ALA A 39 -11.91 4.11 21.93
CA ALA A 39 -10.91 3.21 21.33
C ALA A 39 -10.68 1.95 22.20
N ARG A 40 -10.81 2.07 23.52
CA ARG A 40 -10.69 0.93 24.44
C ARG A 40 -11.76 -0.16 24.23
N GLU A 41 -12.92 0.24 23.74
CA GLU A 41 -14.07 -0.65 23.48
C GLU A 41 -14.17 -1.05 22.01
N ALA A 42 -13.16 -0.71 21.19
CA ALA A 42 -13.16 -1.01 19.77
C ALA A 42 -13.17 -2.52 19.52
N GLN A 43 -14.08 -2.96 18.67
CA GLN A 43 -14.18 -4.35 18.20
C GLN A 43 -13.31 -4.62 16.99
N TYR A 44 -12.95 -3.58 16.25
CA TYR A 44 -12.16 -3.67 15.02
C TYR A 44 -11.02 -2.65 15.05
N ALA A 45 -9.91 -2.97 14.40
CA ALA A 45 -8.82 -2.03 14.18
C ALA A 45 -8.50 -1.91 12.70
N CYS A 46 -8.20 -0.71 12.24
CA CYS A 46 -7.59 -0.44 10.95
C CYS A 46 -6.19 0.13 11.21
N CYS A 47 -5.13 -0.56 10.75
CA CYS A 47 -3.77 -0.31 11.20
C CYS A 47 -2.79 -0.08 10.05
N TRP A 48 -1.96 0.97 10.21
CA TRP A 48 -0.76 1.17 9.39
C TRP A 48 0.38 1.69 10.27
N PHE A 49 1.39 0.84 10.56
CA PHE A 49 2.39 1.09 11.60
C PHE A 49 1.77 1.48 12.95
N PRO A 50 0.91 0.60 13.54
CA PRO A 50 0.22 0.90 14.77
C PRO A 50 1.15 0.91 15.98
N ASP A 51 0.65 1.47 17.10
CA ASP A 51 1.29 1.33 18.40
C ASP A 51 1.49 -0.17 18.74
N PRO A 52 2.71 -0.59 19.15
CA PRO A 52 2.95 -1.97 19.59
C PRO A 52 2.03 -2.47 20.72
N GLN A 53 1.41 -1.57 21.47
CA GLN A 53 0.49 -1.88 22.55
C GLN A 53 -0.98 -1.86 22.14
N ILE A 54 -1.31 -1.84 20.86
CA ILE A 54 -2.69 -1.73 20.36
C ILE A 54 -3.62 -2.78 20.97
N LEU A 55 -3.15 -4.03 21.13
CA LEU A 55 -3.95 -5.10 21.75
C LEU A 55 -4.25 -4.85 23.22
N ALA A 56 -3.31 -4.26 23.95
CA ALA A 56 -3.51 -3.90 25.37
C ALA A 56 -4.41 -2.66 25.52
N ARG A 57 -4.31 -1.72 24.58
CA ARG A 57 -5.12 -0.49 24.56
C ARG A 57 -6.56 -0.74 24.12
N SER A 58 -6.78 -1.74 23.25
CA SER A 58 -8.09 -2.13 22.70
C SER A 58 -8.34 -3.64 22.92
N PRO A 59 -8.59 -4.09 24.15
CA PRO A 59 -8.64 -5.52 24.49
C PRO A 59 -9.88 -6.26 23.96
N GLN A 60 -10.83 -5.56 23.34
CA GLN A 60 -12.05 -6.14 22.78
C GLN A 60 -11.96 -6.40 21.26
N LEU A 61 -10.78 -6.27 20.68
CA LEU A 61 -10.59 -6.47 19.25
C LEU A 61 -10.95 -7.89 18.83
N LYS A 62 -11.76 -7.98 17.78
CA LYS A 62 -12.21 -9.21 17.11
C LYS A 62 -11.60 -9.40 15.75
N LEU A 63 -11.04 -8.34 15.14
CA LEU A 63 -10.38 -8.37 13.86
C LEU A 63 -9.49 -7.13 13.71
N ILE A 64 -8.33 -7.33 13.10
CA ILE A 64 -7.42 -6.27 12.69
C ILE A 64 -7.34 -6.29 11.16
N GLN A 65 -7.59 -5.13 10.55
CA GLN A 65 -7.36 -4.88 9.13
C GLN A 65 -6.07 -4.07 8.97
N ALA A 66 -5.06 -4.64 8.33
CA ALA A 66 -3.93 -3.86 7.86
C ALA A 66 -4.38 -2.96 6.71
N ALA A 67 -4.09 -1.65 6.79
CA ALA A 67 -4.36 -0.69 5.71
C ALA A 67 -3.28 -0.76 4.60
N SER A 68 -2.74 -1.94 4.35
CA SER A 68 -1.66 -2.20 3.39
C SER A 68 -1.71 -3.64 2.89
N ALA A 69 -1.07 -3.88 1.74
CA ALA A 69 -0.91 -5.22 1.17
C ALA A 69 0.21 -6.01 1.89
N GLY A 70 1.32 -5.34 2.25
CA GLY A 70 2.38 -5.91 3.08
C GLY A 70 2.04 -5.77 4.56
N VAL A 71 2.47 -6.73 5.39
CA VAL A 71 2.19 -6.76 6.83
C VAL A 71 3.47 -6.83 7.69
N ASP A 72 4.64 -6.83 7.08
CA ASP A 72 5.94 -7.00 7.76
C ASP A 72 6.25 -5.89 8.78
N HIS A 73 5.58 -4.75 8.65
CA HIS A 73 5.72 -3.59 9.54
C HIS A 73 4.83 -3.66 10.79
N LEU A 74 3.94 -4.65 10.87
CA LEU A 74 3.07 -4.81 12.03
C LEU A 74 3.83 -5.39 13.23
N PRO A 75 3.47 -4.99 14.46
CA PRO A 75 4.07 -5.54 15.68
C PRO A 75 3.94 -7.06 15.78
N ALA A 76 5.01 -7.71 16.25
CA ALA A 76 5.02 -9.17 16.46
C ALA A 76 3.89 -9.66 17.39
N SER A 77 3.43 -8.81 18.30
CA SER A 77 2.30 -9.11 19.19
C SER A 77 1.00 -9.39 18.45
N ILE A 78 0.77 -8.75 17.29
CA ILE A 78 -0.41 -8.98 16.46
C ILE A 78 -0.37 -10.41 15.90
N PHE A 79 0.78 -10.83 15.36
CA PHE A 79 0.95 -12.19 14.80
C PHE A 79 0.91 -13.28 15.87
N ALA A 80 1.26 -12.95 17.11
CA ALA A 80 1.21 -13.89 18.24
C ALA A 80 -0.16 -13.94 18.93
N SER A 81 -1.12 -13.11 18.50
CA SER A 81 -2.47 -13.06 19.09
C SER A 81 -3.44 -13.98 18.36
N ASP A 82 -4.55 -14.30 19.03
CA ASP A 82 -5.69 -15.02 18.43
C ASP A 82 -6.63 -14.10 17.64
N VAL A 83 -6.34 -12.79 17.57
CA VAL A 83 -7.16 -11.83 16.82
C VAL A 83 -6.88 -11.99 15.33
N PRO A 84 -7.88 -12.31 14.50
CA PRO A 84 -7.71 -12.43 13.07
C PRO A 84 -7.12 -11.18 12.43
N LEU A 85 -6.12 -11.37 11.55
CA LEU A 85 -5.47 -10.32 10.78
C LEU A 85 -5.85 -10.45 9.31
N CYS A 86 -6.40 -9.37 8.74
CA CYS A 86 -6.64 -9.20 7.31
C CYS A 86 -5.70 -8.16 6.73
N ARG A 87 -5.45 -8.24 5.43
CA ARG A 87 -4.66 -7.28 4.67
C ARG A 87 -5.42 -6.80 3.44
N VAL A 88 -4.94 -5.74 2.81
CA VAL A 88 -5.50 -5.29 1.52
C VAL A 88 -5.13 -6.31 0.43
N VAL A 89 -6.15 -6.78 -0.28
CA VAL A 89 -6.04 -7.56 -1.53
C VAL A 89 -7.00 -6.90 -2.50
N ASP A 90 -6.48 -6.18 -3.47
CA ASP A 90 -7.24 -5.34 -4.38
C ASP A 90 -6.60 -5.35 -5.77
N ASP A 91 -7.42 -5.59 -6.78
CA ASP A 91 -6.98 -5.61 -8.18
C ASP A 91 -6.54 -4.24 -8.67
N ASP A 92 -7.20 -3.17 -8.26
CA ASP A 92 -6.82 -1.79 -8.63
C ASP A 92 -5.45 -1.43 -8.07
N PHE A 93 -5.13 -1.88 -6.84
CA PHE A 93 -3.80 -1.74 -6.28
C PHE A 93 -2.73 -2.46 -7.11
N ARG A 94 -3.02 -3.67 -7.58
CA ARG A 94 -2.12 -4.46 -8.43
C ARG A 94 -1.86 -3.77 -9.77
N HIS A 95 -2.91 -3.20 -10.38
CA HIS A 95 -2.81 -2.42 -11.62
C HIS A 95 -1.96 -1.16 -11.41
N GLY A 96 -2.21 -0.39 -10.36
CA GLY A 96 -1.42 0.80 -10.04
C GLY A 96 0.05 0.50 -9.79
N MET A 97 0.37 -0.64 -9.16
CA MET A 97 1.76 -1.09 -8.98
C MET A 97 2.43 -1.48 -10.31
N PHE A 98 1.68 -2.05 -11.25
CA PHE A 98 2.21 -2.29 -12.59
C PHE A 98 2.50 -0.98 -13.32
N GLU A 99 1.59 -0.01 -13.31
CA GLU A 99 1.80 1.31 -13.93
C GLU A 99 3.03 2.01 -13.37
N TYR A 100 3.22 1.95 -12.05
CA TYR A 100 4.40 2.49 -11.38
C TYR A 100 5.70 1.79 -11.83
N ALA A 101 5.70 0.47 -11.89
CA ALA A 101 6.83 -0.32 -12.35
C ALA A 101 7.14 -0.05 -13.83
N LEU A 102 6.12 -0.03 -14.68
CA LEU A 102 6.23 0.28 -16.10
C LEU A 102 6.83 1.66 -16.35
N TRP A 103 6.40 2.67 -15.58
CA TRP A 103 7.00 4.00 -15.66
C TRP A 103 8.51 3.94 -15.40
N GLY A 104 8.95 3.22 -14.36
CA GLY A 104 10.36 3.05 -14.06
C GLY A 104 11.13 2.33 -15.16
N VAL A 105 10.56 1.25 -15.70
CA VAL A 105 11.15 0.50 -16.83
C VAL A 105 11.33 1.41 -18.06
N LEU A 106 10.29 2.11 -18.45
CA LEU A 106 10.33 3.02 -19.61
C LEU A 106 11.28 4.19 -19.38
N TRP A 107 11.40 4.69 -18.16
CA TRP A 107 12.35 5.74 -17.81
C TRP A 107 13.78 5.35 -18.21
N PHE A 108 14.21 4.16 -17.85
CA PHE A 108 15.55 3.68 -18.14
C PHE A 108 15.70 3.19 -19.59
N GLN A 109 14.74 2.46 -20.12
CA GLN A 109 14.76 1.98 -21.49
C GLN A 109 14.86 3.14 -22.49
N ARG A 110 14.06 4.17 -22.30
CA ARG A 110 13.96 5.34 -23.19
C ARG A 110 14.95 6.45 -22.84
N ARG A 111 15.77 6.26 -21.80
CA ARG A 111 16.77 7.22 -21.37
C ARG A 111 16.20 8.61 -21.08
N PHE A 112 15.07 8.68 -20.36
CA PHE A 112 14.47 9.96 -19.97
C PHE A 112 15.38 10.79 -19.06
N ASP A 113 16.24 10.16 -18.25
CA ASP A 113 17.32 10.80 -17.52
C ASP A 113 18.18 11.69 -18.44
N ARG A 114 18.60 11.13 -19.58
CA ARG A 114 19.41 11.84 -20.58
C ARG A 114 18.60 12.92 -21.30
N ALA A 115 17.35 12.62 -21.66
CA ALA A 115 16.46 13.60 -22.30
C ALA A 115 16.29 14.85 -21.42
N LEU A 116 16.01 14.66 -20.12
CA LEU A 116 15.88 15.78 -19.17
C LEU A 116 17.20 16.54 -18.98
N ALA A 117 18.34 15.85 -18.91
CA ALA A 117 19.64 16.50 -18.83
C ALA A 117 19.93 17.37 -20.07
N HIS A 118 19.59 16.88 -21.26
CA HIS A 118 19.71 17.63 -22.52
C HIS A 118 18.74 18.83 -22.53
N GLN A 119 17.49 18.64 -22.11
CA GLN A 119 16.50 19.74 -22.02
C GLN A 119 16.99 20.89 -21.14
N ARG A 120 17.51 20.59 -19.94
CA ARG A 120 18.07 21.60 -19.02
C ARG A 120 19.23 22.38 -19.63
N LYS A 121 20.02 21.72 -20.48
CA LYS A 121 21.18 22.31 -21.18
C LYS A 121 20.80 22.90 -22.55
N ARG A 122 19.52 22.87 -22.96
CA ARG A 122 19.03 23.31 -24.27
C ARG A 122 19.77 22.62 -25.43
N ILE A 123 20.13 21.32 -25.26
CA ILE A 123 20.80 20.50 -26.27
C ILE A 123 19.76 19.69 -27.01
N TRP A 124 19.63 19.92 -28.31
CA TRP A 124 18.85 19.08 -29.23
C TRP A 124 19.77 18.06 -29.89
N LYS A 125 19.77 16.82 -29.35
CA LYS A 125 20.65 15.77 -29.88
C LYS A 125 19.95 14.43 -29.82
N MET A 126 19.86 13.74 -30.95
CA MET A 126 19.39 12.35 -31.01
C MET A 126 20.40 11.42 -30.35
N TYR A 127 19.89 10.35 -29.74
CA TYR A 127 20.68 9.27 -29.19
C TYR A 127 19.97 7.93 -29.44
N PRO A 128 20.74 6.82 -29.59
CA PRO A 128 20.16 5.51 -29.84
C PRO A 128 19.16 5.10 -28.75
N GLN A 129 18.04 4.55 -29.17
CA GLN A 129 17.06 3.93 -28.30
C GLN A 129 17.22 2.41 -28.36
N ARG A 130 16.92 1.73 -27.27
CA ARG A 130 16.85 0.27 -27.25
C ARG A 130 15.44 -0.18 -27.64
N ALA A 131 15.36 -1.21 -28.49
CA ALA A 131 14.09 -1.90 -28.70
C ALA A 131 13.64 -2.62 -27.42
N ALA A 132 12.35 -2.91 -27.29
CA ALA A 132 11.84 -3.64 -26.14
C ALA A 132 12.52 -5.02 -26.02
N ALA A 133 12.64 -5.75 -27.11
CA ALA A 133 13.27 -7.06 -27.17
C ALA A 133 14.78 -7.08 -26.75
N ASP A 134 15.44 -5.93 -26.74
CA ASP A 134 16.85 -5.80 -26.33
C ASP A 134 16.97 -5.34 -24.85
N TYR A 135 15.85 -5.19 -24.15
CA TYR A 135 15.82 -4.67 -22.79
C TYR A 135 15.26 -5.71 -21.83
N HIS A 136 16.09 -6.19 -20.92
CA HIS A 136 15.72 -7.24 -19.99
C HIS A 136 15.42 -6.65 -18.61
N VAL A 137 14.29 -7.04 -18.05
CA VAL A 137 13.84 -6.64 -16.72
C VAL A 137 13.81 -7.85 -15.80
N GLY A 138 14.53 -7.79 -14.70
CA GLY A 138 14.43 -8.79 -13.64
C GLY A 138 13.36 -8.42 -12.61
N VAL A 139 12.44 -9.33 -12.32
CA VAL A 139 11.44 -9.15 -11.27
C VAL A 139 11.83 -10.02 -10.07
N MET A 140 12.13 -9.37 -8.94
CA MET A 140 12.46 -10.06 -7.69
C MET A 140 11.18 -10.29 -6.89
N GLY A 141 10.80 -11.58 -6.71
CA GLY A 141 9.56 -11.99 -6.05
C GLY A 141 8.39 -12.12 -7.05
N LEU A 142 7.85 -13.33 -7.19
CA LEU A 142 6.77 -13.67 -8.11
C LEU A 142 5.46 -14.02 -7.36
N GLY A 143 5.16 -13.28 -6.29
CA GLY A 143 3.85 -13.30 -5.64
C GLY A 143 2.79 -12.57 -6.47
N GLU A 144 1.64 -12.26 -5.88
CA GLU A 144 0.50 -11.61 -6.55
C GLU A 144 0.88 -10.38 -7.39
N ILE A 145 1.65 -9.45 -6.81
CA ILE A 145 2.03 -8.21 -7.49
C ILE A 145 3.15 -8.47 -8.50
N GLY A 146 4.26 -9.10 -8.05
CA GLY A 146 5.42 -9.32 -8.91
C GLY A 146 5.13 -10.25 -10.08
N GLY A 147 4.33 -11.31 -9.87
CA GLY A 147 3.87 -12.20 -10.93
C GLY A 147 3.00 -11.48 -11.96
N TYR A 148 2.10 -10.61 -11.49
CA TYR A 148 1.29 -9.77 -12.38
C TYR A 148 2.16 -8.81 -13.21
N ILE A 149 3.08 -8.07 -12.56
CA ILE A 149 4.01 -7.16 -13.26
C ILE A 149 4.81 -7.92 -14.31
N ALA A 150 5.39 -9.07 -13.96
CA ALA A 150 6.17 -9.88 -14.88
C ALA A 150 5.35 -10.32 -16.11
N SER A 151 4.10 -10.75 -15.90
CA SER A 151 3.22 -11.16 -17.00
C SER A 151 2.84 -10.01 -17.92
N GLN A 152 2.60 -8.82 -17.36
CA GLN A 152 2.26 -7.64 -18.17
C GLN A 152 3.47 -7.13 -18.96
N LEU A 153 4.67 -7.11 -18.38
CA LEU A 153 5.90 -6.72 -19.07
C LEU A 153 6.23 -7.71 -20.20
N ALA A 154 6.08 -9.01 -19.96
CA ALA A 154 6.27 -10.03 -20.99
C ALA A 154 5.31 -9.86 -22.17
N GLY A 155 4.04 -9.47 -21.91
CA GLY A 155 3.07 -9.11 -22.95
C GLY A 155 3.44 -7.89 -23.78
N MET A 156 4.37 -7.07 -23.31
CA MET A 156 4.94 -5.90 -24.00
C MET A 156 6.29 -6.21 -24.68
N GLU A 157 6.71 -7.47 -24.70
CA GLU A 157 8.01 -7.92 -25.24
C GLU A 157 9.23 -7.31 -24.50
N ILE A 158 9.06 -7.00 -23.19
CA ILE A 158 10.13 -6.51 -22.32
C ILE A 158 10.57 -7.62 -21.35
#